data_05401035a359c5f0fcd6b7c1c6fe8583
#
_entry.id   05401035a359c5f0fcd6b7c1c6fe8583
#
_cell.length_a   1.000
_cell.length_b   1.000
_cell.length_c   1.000
_cell.angle_alpha   90.00
_cell.angle_beta   90.00
_cell.angle_gamma   90.00
#
_symmetry.space_group_name_H-M   'P 1'
#
loop_
_entity.id
_entity.type
_entity.pdbx_description
1 polymer ?
#
loop_
_entity_poly.entity_id
_entity_poly.type
_entity_poly.pdbx_seq_one_letter_code
_entity_poly.pdbx_strand_id
1 'polypeptide(L)'
;MTLRLAGPLLLVGAGKMGGALLEGWLRHGLDPAQIIVSDPTPPADIAALLEQQGIANDIAMARDPAAIVIAVKPQAIDQILPTVAPLAGKGTLIVSIAAGRPLASLAPHFASGTAIVRAMPNTPASIGMGMTVACANEAVTQDKARECTNLLEAVGAVIWVEDESLMDAATAVSGSGPAYVFLLAECLAEAGVAEGLPKDIAAELARATIAGAGELLLRSDLTAAELRERVTSPKGTTAAALEILMGKGGFPELLRRAVAAAAERSRKLSS
;
A
#
# COMPACT_ATOMS: atom_id res chain seq x y z
N MET A 1 9.52 -3.94 -17.13
CA MET A 1 10.75 -3.14 -16.93
C MET A 1 11.60 -3.88 -15.90
N THR A 2 12.89 -4.12 -16.12
CA THR A 2 13.72 -4.84 -15.14
C THR A 2 14.13 -3.84 -14.06
N LEU A 3 13.82 -4.13 -12.80
CA LEU A 3 14.22 -3.31 -11.65
C LEU A 3 15.73 -3.41 -11.45
N ARG A 4 16.40 -2.27 -11.31
CA ARG A 4 17.84 -2.19 -11.05
C ARG A 4 18.12 -1.18 -9.96
N LEU A 5 19.04 -1.53 -9.06
CA LEU A 5 19.57 -0.66 -8.01
C LEU A 5 21.06 -0.48 -8.17
N ALA A 6 21.58 0.65 -7.73
CA ALA A 6 23.01 0.95 -7.77
C ALA A 6 23.84 0.14 -6.75
N GLY A 7 23.19 -0.53 -5.79
CA GLY A 7 23.83 -1.31 -4.73
C GLY A 7 22.80 -2.17 -3.99
N PRO A 8 23.16 -2.75 -2.84
CA PRO A 8 22.30 -3.62 -2.07
C PRO A 8 21.02 -2.94 -1.58
N LEU A 9 19.95 -3.72 -1.49
CA LEU A 9 18.66 -3.35 -0.90
C LEU A 9 18.51 -4.06 0.44
N LEU A 10 18.33 -3.31 1.52
CA LEU A 10 17.98 -3.86 2.82
C LEU A 10 16.46 -3.73 3.05
N LEU A 11 15.79 -4.85 3.22
CA LEU A 11 14.39 -4.91 3.68
C LEU A 11 14.36 -5.22 5.18
N VAL A 12 13.82 -4.31 5.96
CA VAL A 12 13.65 -4.46 7.41
C VAL A 12 12.19 -4.76 7.73
N GLY A 13 11.91 -6.02 8.07
CA GLY A 13 10.57 -6.57 8.22
C GLY A 13 10.04 -7.17 6.93
N ALA A 14 9.79 -8.48 6.94
CA ALA A 14 9.26 -9.25 5.81
C ALA A 14 7.87 -9.82 6.10
N GLY A 15 7.07 -9.10 6.91
CA GLY A 15 5.66 -9.40 7.12
C GLY A 15 4.82 -9.25 5.84
N LYS A 16 3.49 -9.19 5.98
CA LYS A 16 2.57 -9.15 4.81
C LYS A 16 2.97 -8.12 3.74
N MET A 17 3.28 -6.88 4.14
CA MET A 17 3.61 -5.82 3.16
C MET A 17 5.07 -5.90 2.70
N GLY A 18 6.01 -6.15 3.62
CA GLY A 18 7.42 -6.34 3.25
C GLY A 18 7.61 -7.57 2.36
N GLY A 19 6.90 -8.67 2.64
CA GLY A 19 6.88 -9.86 1.78
C GLY A 19 6.31 -9.57 0.40
N ALA A 20 5.20 -8.83 0.30
CA ALA A 20 4.63 -8.43 -1.00
C ALA A 20 5.62 -7.59 -1.83
N LEU A 21 6.33 -6.65 -1.20
CA LEU A 21 7.41 -5.88 -1.86
C LEU A 21 8.53 -6.78 -2.34
N LEU A 22 9.02 -7.68 -1.49
CA LEU A 22 10.08 -8.65 -1.83
C LEU A 22 9.70 -9.49 -3.06
N GLU A 23 8.51 -10.09 -3.04
CA GLU A 23 7.99 -10.86 -4.18
C GLU A 23 7.83 -9.98 -5.43
N GLY A 24 7.36 -8.74 -5.26
CA GLY A 24 7.24 -7.77 -6.33
C GLY A 24 8.60 -7.48 -6.97
N TRP A 25 9.63 -7.20 -6.19
CA TRP A 25 10.99 -6.95 -6.69
C TRP A 25 11.56 -8.13 -7.46
N LEU A 26 11.41 -9.35 -6.92
CA LEU A 26 11.86 -10.58 -7.58
C LEU A 26 11.13 -10.81 -8.91
N ARG A 27 9.80 -10.60 -8.95
CA ARG A 27 9.01 -10.69 -10.20
C ARG A 27 9.46 -9.69 -11.26
N HIS A 28 9.94 -8.51 -10.84
CA HIS A 28 10.44 -7.47 -11.73
C HIS A 28 11.94 -7.59 -12.01
N GLY A 29 12.56 -8.73 -11.63
CA GLY A 29 13.91 -9.10 -12.02
C GLY A 29 15.01 -8.41 -11.24
N LEU A 30 14.75 -7.95 -10.01
CA LEU A 30 15.81 -7.55 -9.09
C LEU A 30 16.62 -8.80 -8.71
N ASP A 31 17.93 -8.71 -8.82
CA ASP A 31 18.84 -9.81 -8.48
C ASP A 31 18.72 -10.17 -7.00
N PRO A 32 18.36 -11.43 -6.65
CA PRO A 32 18.31 -11.87 -5.26
C PRO A 32 19.60 -11.61 -4.47
N ALA A 33 20.76 -11.67 -5.12
CA ALA A 33 22.05 -11.37 -4.50
C ALA A 33 22.21 -9.93 -4.03
N GLN A 34 21.39 -9.01 -4.55
CA GLN A 34 21.35 -7.61 -4.11
C GLN A 34 20.40 -7.38 -2.92
N ILE A 35 19.59 -8.38 -2.55
CA ILE A 35 18.58 -8.23 -1.49
C ILE A 35 19.11 -8.83 -0.20
N ILE A 36 18.97 -8.07 0.88
CA ILE A 36 19.20 -8.51 2.25
C ILE A 36 17.91 -8.27 3.02
N VAL A 37 17.47 -9.27 3.77
CA VAL A 37 16.30 -9.16 4.64
C VAL A 37 16.76 -9.11 6.10
N SER A 38 16.02 -8.41 6.91
CA SER A 38 16.16 -8.39 8.37
C SER A 38 14.80 -8.58 9.00
N ASP A 39 14.42 -9.82 9.24
CA ASP A 39 13.21 -10.20 9.97
C ASP A 39 13.51 -11.41 10.85
N PRO A 40 13.42 -11.31 12.18
CA PRO A 40 13.74 -12.43 13.08
C PRO A 40 12.72 -13.57 13.00
N THR A 41 11.52 -13.31 12.50
CA THR A 41 10.42 -14.29 12.44
C THR A 41 9.58 -14.09 11.18
N PRO A 42 10.19 -14.27 9.98
CA PRO A 42 9.45 -14.11 8.74
C PRO A 42 8.33 -15.16 8.64
N PRO A 43 7.21 -14.85 7.98
CA PRO A 43 6.19 -15.84 7.66
C PRO A 43 6.78 -17.05 6.93
N ALA A 44 6.18 -18.23 7.10
CA ALA A 44 6.75 -19.50 6.59
C ALA A 44 6.94 -19.51 5.06
N ASP A 45 6.03 -18.90 4.32
CA ASP A 45 6.10 -18.71 2.88
C ASP A 45 7.27 -17.79 2.48
N ILE A 46 7.48 -16.71 3.21
CA ILE A 46 8.63 -15.81 2.99
C ILE A 46 9.94 -16.49 3.39
N ALA A 47 9.99 -17.21 4.51
CA ALA A 47 11.19 -17.97 4.90
C ALA A 47 11.61 -18.96 3.82
N ALA A 48 10.65 -19.71 3.26
CA ALA A 48 10.90 -20.62 2.15
C ALA A 48 11.39 -19.90 0.88
N LEU A 49 10.81 -18.72 0.58
CA LEU A 49 11.25 -17.89 -0.55
C LEU A 49 12.70 -17.42 -0.38
N LEU A 50 13.08 -16.96 0.82
CA LEU A 50 14.45 -16.52 1.11
C LEU A 50 15.45 -17.66 0.89
N GLU A 51 15.15 -18.84 1.40
CA GLU A 51 15.99 -20.03 1.22
C GLU A 51 16.10 -20.42 -0.26
N GLN A 52 14.98 -20.49 -0.96
CA GLN A 52 14.93 -20.84 -2.39
C GLN A 52 15.75 -19.89 -3.28
N GLN A 53 15.71 -18.60 -2.96
CA GLN A 53 16.37 -17.54 -3.72
C GLN A 53 17.80 -17.26 -3.23
N GLY A 54 18.25 -17.88 -2.14
CA GLY A 54 19.54 -17.62 -1.52
C GLY A 54 19.68 -16.21 -0.94
N ILE A 55 18.56 -15.60 -0.51
CA ILE A 55 18.53 -14.27 0.06
C ILE A 55 18.92 -14.32 1.54
N ALA A 56 19.92 -13.52 1.94
CA ALA A 56 20.37 -13.45 3.32
C ALA A 56 19.28 -12.81 4.22
N ASN A 57 18.97 -13.48 5.33
CA ASN A 57 18.16 -12.91 6.41
C ASN A 57 19.03 -12.56 7.62
N ASP A 58 19.95 -11.65 7.43
CA ASP A 58 20.86 -11.16 8.47
C ASP A 58 21.29 -9.71 8.19
N ILE A 59 20.87 -8.79 9.05
CA ILE A 59 21.21 -7.38 8.93
C ILE A 59 22.74 -7.12 8.92
N ALA A 60 23.54 -8.00 9.55
CA ALA A 60 24.99 -7.88 9.56
C ALA A 60 25.62 -8.05 8.17
N MET A 61 24.89 -8.61 7.21
CA MET A 61 25.31 -8.71 5.82
C MET A 61 25.15 -7.42 5.04
N ALA A 62 24.34 -6.47 5.51
CA ALA A 62 24.11 -5.19 4.84
C ALA A 62 25.39 -4.32 4.95
N ARG A 63 25.92 -3.93 3.79
CA ARG A 63 27.06 -3.05 3.66
C ARG A 63 26.71 -1.94 2.68
N ASP A 64 26.71 -0.69 3.16
CA ASP A 64 26.46 0.50 2.36
C ASP A 64 25.27 0.36 1.39
N PRO A 65 24.06 0.03 1.89
CA PRO A 65 22.90 -0.24 1.03
C PRO A 65 22.49 1.00 0.24
N ALA A 66 22.17 0.81 -1.04
CA ALA A 66 21.62 1.88 -1.88
C ALA A 66 20.26 2.34 -1.39
N ALA A 67 19.45 1.38 -0.88
CA ALA A 67 18.16 1.67 -0.26
C ALA A 67 17.91 0.79 0.97
N ILE A 68 17.21 1.34 1.95
CA ILE A 68 16.69 0.64 3.13
C ILE A 68 15.17 0.83 3.15
N VAL A 69 14.44 -0.26 3.04
CA VAL A 69 12.97 -0.27 3.14
C VAL A 69 12.57 -0.74 4.53
N ILE A 70 11.93 0.14 5.30
CA ILE A 70 11.47 -0.13 6.68
C ILE A 70 10.00 -0.53 6.62
N ALA A 71 9.74 -1.84 6.77
CA ALA A 71 8.43 -2.48 6.65
C ALA A 71 7.96 -3.15 7.96
N VAL A 72 8.47 -2.69 9.09
CA VAL A 72 8.06 -3.17 10.41
C VAL A 72 6.77 -2.48 10.88
N LYS A 73 6.12 -3.08 11.87
CA LYS A 73 4.97 -2.43 12.53
C LYS A 73 5.40 -1.10 13.18
N PRO A 74 4.53 -0.07 13.19
CA PRO A 74 4.87 1.24 13.75
C PRO A 74 5.45 1.22 15.15
N GLN A 75 4.95 0.29 15.99
CA GLN A 75 5.40 0.13 17.38
C GLN A 75 6.84 -0.39 17.53
N ALA A 76 7.37 -1.04 16.49
CA ALA A 76 8.72 -1.58 16.50
C ALA A 76 9.78 -0.61 15.95
N ILE A 77 9.36 0.50 15.33
CA ILE A 77 10.28 1.43 14.64
C ILE A 77 11.36 1.96 15.58
N ASP A 78 10.98 2.49 16.73
CA ASP A 78 11.94 3.12 17.66
C ASP A 78 12.95 2.12 18.23
N GLN A 79 12.59 0.83 18.24
CA GLN A 79 13.48 -0.26 18.67
C GLN A 79 14.46 -0.67 17.57
N ILE A 80 14.04 -0.60 16.29
CA ILE A 80 14.84 -1.08 15.16
C ILE A 80 15.76 0.01 14.57
N LEU A 81 15.33 1.27 14.59
CA LEU A 81 16.09 2.37 14.01
C LEU A 81 17.51 2.52 14.52
N PRO A 82 17.85 2.33 15.83
CA PRO A 82 19.22 2.36 16.30
C PRO A 82 20.14 1.33 15.65
N THR A 83 19.60 0.19 15.20
CA THR A 83 20.35 -0.85 14.50
C THR A 83 20.46 -0.57 13.00
N VAL A 84 19.43 0.04 12.41
CA VAL A 84 19.32 0.31 10.96
C VAL A 84 20.06 1.58 10.57
N ALA A 85 19.95 2.64 11.36
CA ALA A 85 20.49 3.96 11.02
C ALA A 85 22.01 3.98 10.78
N PRO A 86 22.86 3.23 11.52
CA PRO A 86 24.29 3.18 11.25
C PRO A 86 24.67 2.57 9.90
N LEU A 87 23.74 1.83 9.23
CA LEU A 87 23.95 1.23 7.92
C LEU A 87 23.71 2.21 6.78
N ALA A 88 23.03 3.33 7.06
CA ALA A 88 22.73 4.34 6.06
C ALA A 88 23.97 5.17 5.75
N GLY A 89 24.54 5.00 4.56
CA GLY A 89 25.60 5.86 4.01
C GLY A 89 25.06 7.16 3.43
N LYS A 90 25.95 8.03 2.92
CA LYS A 90 25.60 9.33 2.32
C LYS A 90 24.68 9.21 1.10
N GLY A 91 24.70 8.06 0.41
CA GLY A 91 23.89 7.79 -0.78
C GLY A 91 22.65 6.93 -0.53
N THR A 92 22.44 6.47 0.68
CA THR A 92 21.35 5.56 1.02
C THR A 92 20.00 6.28 0.97
N LEU A 93 19.03 5.67 0.31
CA LEU A 93 17.62 6.06 0.33
C LEU A 93 16.90 5.30 1.44
N ILE A 94 16.26 6.01 2.35
CA ILE A 94 15.38 5.42 3.37
C ILE A 94 13.94 5.49 2.88
N VAL A 95 13.24 4.35 2.83
CA VAL A 95 11.80 4.28 2.51
C VAL A 95 11.07 3.64 3.67
N SER A 96 10.28 4.41 4.41
CA SER A 96 9.44 3.87 5.47
C SER A 96 8.01 3.66 4.98
N ILE A 97 7.51 2.44 5.11
CA ILE A 97 6.10 2.12 4.85
C ILE A 97 5.28 1.96 6.14
N ALA A 98 5.82 2.36 7.26
CA ALA A 98 5.15 2.26 8.55
C ALA A 98 4.04 3.32 8.70
N ALA A 99 2.82 2.86 8.93
CA ALA A 99 1.68 3.74 9.14
C ALA A 99 1.89 4.65 10.37
N GLY A 100 1.43 5.91 10.28
CA GLY A 100 1.45 6.82 11.42
C GLY A 100 2.85 7.30 11.85
N ARG A 101 3.90 7.14 11.03
CA ARG A 101 5.26 7.62 11.34
C ARG A 101 5.64 8.75 10.38
N PRO A 102 5.53 10.03 10.80
CA PRO A 102 5.89 11.16 9.95
C PRO A 102 7.40 11.28 9.73
N LEU A 103 7.80 11.96 8.65
CA LEU A 103 9.19 12.23 8.30
C LEU A 103 9.95 12.87 9.47
N ALA A 104 9.31 13.79 10.20
CA ALA A 104 9.90 14.44 11.36
C ALA A 104 10.23 13.47 12.51
N SER A 105 9.52 12.33 12.61
CA SER A 105 9.82 11.30 13.61
C SER A 105 10.95 10.36 13.19
N LEU A 106 11.21 10.24 11.90
CA LEU A 106 12.26 9.38 11.34
C LEU A 106 13.60 10.11 11.24
N ALA A 107 13.58 11.36 10.77
CA ALA A 107 14.77 12.15 10.47
C ALA A 107 15.81 12.22 11.61
N PRO A 108 15.45 12.37 12.89
CA PRO A 108 16.43 12.45 13.98
C PRO A 108 17.31 11.21 14.18
N HIS A 109 16.87 10.05 13.64
CA HIS A 109 17.65 8.81 13.75
C HIS A 109 18.77 8.71 12.73
N PHE A 110 18.73 9.49 11.65
CA PHE A 110 19.67 9.44 10.55
C PHE A 110 20.58 10.68 10.52
N ALA A 111 21.68 10.58 9.79
CA ALA A 111 22.57 11.73 9.58
C ALA A 111 21.81 12.86 8.86
N SER A 112 22.21 14.11 9.15
CA SER A 112 21.65 15.27 8.44
C SER A 112 21.85 15.15 6.93
N GLY A 113 20.81 15.43 6.17
CA GLY A 113 20.81 15.30 4.69
C GLY A 113 20.55 13.87 4.17
N THR A 114 20.17 12.92 5.03
CA THR A 114 19.73 11.60 4.56
C THR A 114 18.41 11.73 3.80
N ALA A 115 18.33 11.11 2.62
CA ALA A 115 17.12 11.05 1.80
C ALA A 115 16.10 10.09 2.43
N ILE A 116 14.94 10.60 2.84
CA ILE A 116 13.89 9.83 3.52
C ILE A 116 12.56 10.01 2.79
N VAL A 117 11.93 8.89 2.47
CA VAL A 117 10.58 8.81 1.90
C VAL A 117 9.66 8.11 2.89
N ARG A 118 8.54 8.74 3.18
CA ARG A 118 7.39 8.11 3.82
C ARG A 118 6.45 7.61 2.72
N ALA A 119 6.14 6.32 2.71
CA ALA A 119 5.24 5.72 1.74
C ALA A 119 4.11 4.98 2.48
N MET A 120 2.93 4.98 1.88
CA MET A 120 1.75 4.30 2.41
C MET A 120 1.14 3.42 1.33
N PRO A 121 1.61 2.17 1.19
CA PRO A 121 1.00 1.17 0.32
C PRO A 121 -0.32 0.64 0.92
N ASN A 122 -1.07 -0.12 0.11
CA ASN A 122 -2.28 -0.81 0.56
C ASN A 122 -2.23 -2.31 0.24
N THR A 123 -3.17 -3.08 0.78
CA THR A 123 -3.16 -4.55 0.74
C THR A 123 -3.21 -5.17 -0.66
N PRO A 124 -3.82 -4.58 -1.72
CA PRO A 124 -3.74 -5.13 -3.07
C PRO A 124 -2.32 -5.20 -3.66
N ALA A 125 -1.32 -4.62 -2.99
CA ALA A 125 0.10 -4.81 -3.30
C ALA A 125 0.50 -6.29 -3.39
N SER A 126 -0.11 -7.17 -2.60
CA SER A 126 0.14 -8.62 -2.63
C SER A 126 -0.14 -9.28 -3.99
N ILE A 127 -0.96 -8.67 -4.81
CA ILE A 127 -1.28 -9.14 -6.18
C ILE A 127 -0.76 -8.16 -7.27
N GLY A 128 0.12 -7.22 -6.91
CA GLY A 128 0.66 -6.25 -7.85
C GLY A 128 -0.32 -5.13 -8.26
N MET A 129 -1.43 -4.98 -7.56
CA MET A 129 -2.47 -3.97 -7.81
C MET A 129 -2.59 -2.96 -6.65
N GLY A 130 -1.49 -2.73 -5.96
CA GLY A 130 -1.41 -1.77 -4.88
C GLY A 130 -1.52 -0.33 -5.36
N MET A 131 -1.91 0.55 -4.44
CA MET A 131 -1.74 1.98 -4.56
C MET A 131 -0.86 2.45 -3.42
N THR A 132 0.23 3.11 -3.75
CA THR A 132 1.14 3.70 -2.76
C THR A 132 1.12 5.21 -2.89
N VAL A 133 0.91 5.91 -1.78
CA VAL A 133 1.14 7.36 -1.70
C VAL A 133 2.47 7.60 -1.02
N ALA A 134 3.32 8.45 -1.61
CA ALA A 134 4.66 8.75 -1.13
C ALA A 134 4.86 10.26 -0.89
N CYS A 135 5.60 10.59 0.15
CA CYS A 135 6.04 11.94 0.48
C CYS A 135 7.53 11.92 0.87
N ALA A 136 8.29 12.92 0.47
CA ALA A 136 9.73 12.97 0.64
C ALA A 136 10.17 14.13 1.53
N ASN A 137 11.32 13.97 2.19
CA ASN A 137 12.02 15.12 2.74
C ASN A 137 12.81 15.88 1.67
N GLU A 138 13.33 17.06 2.00
CA GLU A 138 14.08 17.94 1.08
C GLU A 138 15.39 17.33 0.54
N ALA A 139 15.93 16.29 1.18
CA ALA A 139 17.15 15.62 0.76
C ALA A 139 16.93 14.61 -0.39
N VAL A 140 15.68 14.29 -0.71
CA VAL A 140 15.37 13.35 -1.80
C VAL A 140 15.52 14.06 -3.15
N THR A 141 16.56 13.71 -3.89
CA THR A 141 16.78 14.19 -5.26
C THR A 141 15.81 13.53 -6.24
N GLN A 142 15.70 14.06 -7.46
CA GLN A 142 14.88 13.45 -8.52
C GLN A 142 15.31 12.01 -8.84
N ASP A 143 16.63 11.71 -8.78
CA ASP A 143 17.14 10.36 -9.01
C ASP A 143 16.70 9.42 -7.89
N LYS A 144 16.76 9.85 -6.63
CA LYS A 144 16.28 9.09 -5.48
C LYS A 144 14.75 8.91 -5.48
N ALA A 145 14.01 9.91 -5.92
CA ALA A 145 12.58 9.80 -6.10
C ALA A 145 12.22 8.75 -7.18
N ARG A 146 12.94 8.73 -8.31
CA ARG A 146 12.77 7.70 -9.35
C ARG A 146 13.14 6.32 -8.85
N GLU A 147 14.25 6.18 -8.11
CA GLU A 147 14.65 4.92 -7.49
C GLU A 147 13.56 4.39 -6.54
N CYS A 148 13.02 5.26 -5.69
CA CYS A 148 11.89 4.94 -4.79
C CYS A 148 10.64 4.53 -5.57
N THR A 149 10.28 5.29 -6.61
CA THR A 149 9.13 4.98 -7.47
C THR A 149 9.26 3.58 -8.06
N ASN A 150 10.41 3.25 -8.64
CA ASN A 150 10.66 1.93 -9.23
C ASN A 150 10.52 0.80 -8.21
N LEU A 151 11.01 1.01 -6.99
CA LEU A 151 10.86 0.03 -5.89
C LEU A 151 9.39 -0.19 -5.50
N LEU A 152 8.61 0.88 -5.43
CA LEU A 152 7.21 0.82 -5.01
C LEU A 152 6.28 0.37 -6.13
N GLU A 153 6.56 0.72 -7.39
CA GLU A 153 5.79 0.28 -8.58
C GLU A 153 5.88 -1.23 -8.83
N ALA A 154 6.83 -1.92 -8.23
CA ALA A 154 6.89 -3.38 -8.27
C ALA A 154 5.63 -4.06 -7.69
N VAL A 155 4.82 -3.34 -6.93
CA VAL A 155 3.59 -3.86 -6.31
C VAL A 155 2.33 -3.05 -6.65
N GLY A 156 2.41 -2.10 -7.60
CA GLY A 156 1.26 -1.32 -8.06
C GLY A 156 1.60 0.13 -8.39
N ALA A 157 0.59 0.98 -8.47
CA ALA A 157 0.77 2.40 -8.82
C ALA A 157 1.33 3.23 -7.64
N VAL A 158 2.03 4.32 -7.98
CA VAL A 158 2.61 5.25 -7.00
C VAL A 158 2.16 6.67 -7.32
N ILE A 159 1.73 7.40 -6.31
CA ILE A 159 1.42 8.83 -6.37
C ILE A 159 2.28 9.56 -5.35
N TRP A 160 2.93 10.65 -5.78
CA TRP A 160 3.68 11.53 -4.90
C TRP A 160 2.82 12.71 -4.46
N VAL A 161 2.95 13.07 -3.18
CA VAL A 161 2.39 14.29 -2.60
C VAL A 161 3.52 15.16 -2.08
N GLU A 162 3.43 16.47 -2.28
CA GLU A 162 4.42 17.42 -1.78
C GLU A 162 4.20 17.75 -0.30
N ASP A 163 2.94 17.81 0.12
CA ASP A 163 2.55 18.11 1.49
C ASP A 163 2.27 16.81 2.28
N GLU A 164 3.12 16.52 3.27
CA GLU A 164 2.97 15.37 4.16
C GLU A 164 1.62 15.35 4.90
N SER A 165 0.99 16.50 5.12
CA SER A 165 -0.32 16.59 5.77
C SER A 165 -1.43 15.84 5.02
N LEU A 166 -1.25 15.58 3.71
CA LEU A 166 -2.17 14.80 2.88
C LEU A 166 -2.10 13.29 3.14
N MET A 167 -1.04 12.81 3.79
CA MET A 167 -0.84 11.37 4.02
C MET A 167 -1.92 10.73 4.88
N ASP A 168 -2.51 11.46 5.81
CA ASP A 168 -3.60 10.93 6.65
C ASP A 168 -4.90 10.75 5.85
N ALA A 169 -5.22 11.70 4.97
CA ALA A 169 -6.35 11.57 4.06
C ALA A 169 -6.12 10.45 3.04
N ALA A 170 -4.90 10.35 2.50
CA ALA A 170 -4.50 9.28 1.59
C ALA A 170 -4.59 7.90 2.27
N THR A 171 -4.17 7.79 3.53
CA THR A 171 -4.32 6.57 4.34
C THR A 171 -5.80 6.18 4.50
N ALA A 172 -6.66 7.16 4.78
CA ALA A 172 -8.08 6.91 4.95
C ALA A 172 -8.76 6.45 3.65
N VAL A 173 -8.35 6.97 2.50
CA VAL A 173 -8.94 6.62 1.18
C VAL A 173 -8.31 5.34 0.63
N SER A 174 -7.00 5.24 0.57
CA SER A 174 -6.27 4.16 -0.10
C SER A 174 -5.83 3.05 0.88
N GLY A 175 -5.24 3.40 2.01
CA GLY A 175 -4.78 2.43 3.01
C GLY A 175 -5.94 1.61 3.61
N SER A 176 -7.01 2.31 4.01
CA SER A 176 -8.22 1.70 4.59
C SER A 176 -9.24 1.27 3.54
N GLY A 177 -9.19 1.85 2.35
CA GLY A 177 -10.16 1.64 1.26
C GLY A 177 -10.46 0.19 0.91
N PRO A 178 -9.47 -0.71 0.84
CA PRO A 178 -9.74 -2.13 0.57
C PRO A 178 -10.75 -2.76 1.52
N ALA A 179 -10.72 -2.40 2.81
CA ALA A 179 -11.69 -2.89 3.79
C ALA A 179 -13.11 -2.42 3.48
N TYR A 180 -13.28 -1.21 2.95
CA TYR A 180 -14.60 -0.69 2.56
C TYR A 180 -15.18 -1.46 1.37
N VAL A 181 -14.32 -1.82 0.41
CA VAL A 181 -14.68 -2.63 -0.75
C VAL A 181 -15.05 -4.06 -0.34
N PHE A 182 -14.30 -4.65 0.60
CA PHE A 182 -14.62 -5.99 1.12
C PHE A 182 -15.95 -5.98 1.88
N LEU A 183 -16.22 -4.96 2.70
CA LEU A 183 -17.51 -4.79 3.37
C LEU A 183 -18.63 -4.60 2.37
N LEU A 184 -18.41 -3.85 1.28
CA LEU A 184 -19.42 -3.69 0.22
C LEU A 184 -19.75 -5.05 -0.42
N ALA A 185 -18.75 -5.89 -0.69
CA ALA A 185 -18.99 -7.23 -1.23
C ALA A 185 -19.80 -8.12 -0.28
N GLU A 186 -19.48 -8.04 1.03
CA GLU A 186 -20.21 -8.74 2.09
C GLU A 186 -21.67 -8.30 2.16
N CYS A 187 -21.93 -7.00 2.27
CA CYS A 187 -23.29 -6.44 2.30
C CYS A 187 -24.09 -6.75 1.03
N LEU A 188 -23.45 -6.73 -0.14
CA LEU A 188 -24.10 -7.06 -1.41
C LEU A 188 -24.53 -8.52 -1.45
N ALA A 189 -23.70 -9.45 -0.96
CA ALA A 189 -24.04 -10.86 -0.85
C ALA A 189 -25.18 -11.08 0.14
N GLU A 190 -25.16 -10.44 1.32
CA GLU A 190 -26.24 -10.52 2.31
C GLU A 190 -27.57 -10.00 1.77
N ALA A 191 -27.53 -8.87 1.05
CA ALA A 191 -28.73 -8.33 0.37
C ALA A 191 -29.28 -9.30 -0.68
N GLY A 192 -28.40 -9.95 -1.46
CA GLY A 192 -28.82 -10.98 -2.43
C GLY A 192 -29.53 -12.16 -1.77
N VAL A 193 -29.03 -12.61 -0.61
CA VAL A 193 -29.69 -13.68 0.17
C VAL A 193 -31.07 -13.21 0.68
N ALA A 194 -31.19 -11.97 1.12
CA ALA A 194 -32.47 -11.41 1.57
C ALA A 194 -33.51 -11.35 0.45
N GLU A 195 -33.06 -11.20 -0.82
CA GLU A 195 -33.90 -11.25 -2.02
C GLU A 195 -34.12 -12.69 -2.56
N GLY A 196 -33.69 -13.72 -1.81
CA GLY A 196 -33.99 -15.13 -2.12
C GLY A 196 -32.91 -15.89 -2.88
N LEU A 197 -31.72 -15.32 -3.08
CA LEU A 197 -30.60 -16.06 -3.68
C LEU A 197 -30.02 -17.09 -2.69
N PRO A 198 -29.62 -18.29 -3.14
CA PRO A 198 -28.77 -19.18 -2.35
C PRO A 198 -27.48 -18.47 -1.92
N LYS A 199 -27.01 -18.75 -0.70
CA LYS A 199 -25.89 -18.04 -0.07
C LYS A 199 -24.58 -18.11 -0.88
N ASP A 200 -24.28 -19.27 -1.45
CA ASP A 200 -23.11 -19.50 -2.29
C ASP A 200 -23.18 -18.70 -3.60
N ILE A 201 -24.34 -18.68 -4.25
CA ILE A 201 -24.58 -17.90 -5.47
C ILE A 201 -24.48 -16.39 -5.16
N ALA A 202 -25.10 -15.91 -4.08
CA ALA A 202 -25.05 -14.50 -3.69
C ALA A 202 -23.60 -14.04 -3.43
N ALA A 203 -22.80 -14.86 -2.75
CA ALA A 203 -21.39 -14.57 -2.47
C ALA A 203 -20.54 -14.51 -3.76
N GLU A 204 -20.76 -15.45 -4.70
CA GLU A 204 -20.05 -15.48 -5.98
C GLU A 204 -20.41 -14.27 -6.84
N LEU A 205 -21.70 -13.96 -6.96
CA LEU A 205 -22.18 -12.79 -7.71
C LEU A 205 -21.61 -11.48 -7.15
N ALA A 206 -21.64 -11.29 -5.84
CA ALA A 206 -21.10 -10.09 -5.21
C ALA A 206 -19.59 -9.94 -5.47
N ARG A 207 -18.83 -11.02 -5.27
CA ARG A 207 -17.37 -11.04 -5.52
C ARG A 207 -17.04 -10.72 -6.98
N ALA A 208 -17.69 -11.40 -7.94
CA ALA A 208 -17.45 -11.21 -9.36
C ALA A 208 -17.84 -9.79 -9.81
N THR A 209 -18.94 -9.25 -9.29
CA THR A 209 -19.41 -7.90 -9.59
C THR A 209 -18.41 -6.85 -9.12
N ILE A 210 -17.93 -6.93 -7.86
CA ILE A 210 -16.94 -6.00 -7.32
C ILE A 210 -15.62 -6.08 -8.10
N ALA A 211 -15.10 -7.28 -8.33
CA ALA A 211 -13.86 -7.47 -9.07
C ALA A 211 -13.95 -6.96 -10.51
N GLY A 212 -15.03 -7.30 -11.21
CA GLY A 212 -15.25 -6.87 -12.59
C GLY A 212 -15.46 -5.36 -12.72
N ALA A 213 -16.21 -4.75 -11.80
CA ALA A 213 -16.41 -3.29 -11.79
C ALA A 213 -15.09 -2.54 -11.49
N GLY A 214 -14.26 -3.05 -10.56
CA GLY A 214 -12.94 -2.49 -10.27
C GLY A 214 -11.99 -2.57 -11.46
N GLU A 215 -11.95 -3.72 -12.14
CA GLU A 215 -11.13 -3.90 -13.34
C GLU A 215 -11.60 -3.01 -14.51
N LEU A 216 -12.91 -2.88 -14.68
CA LEU A 216 -13.48 -1.98 -15.69
C LEU A 216 -13.12 -0.52 -15.40
N LEU A 217 -13.19 -0.09 -14.13
CA LEU A 217 -12.79 1.25 -13.71
C LEU A 217 -11.30 1.50 -13.99
N LEU A 218 -10.44 0.51 -13.72
CA LEU A 218 -8.99 0.62 -13.94
C LEU A 218 -8.63 0.73 -15.44
N ARG A 219 -9.33 -0.01 -16.31
CA ARG A 219 -9.04 -0.06 -17.75
C ARG A 219 -9.74 1.01 -18.57
N SER A 220 -10.68 1.71 -17.98
CA SER A 220 -11.49 2.71 -18.69
C SER A 220 -10.89 4.10 -18.54
N ASP A 221 -10.93 4.89 -19.63
CA ASP A 221 -10.65 6.33 -19.57
C ASP A 221 -11.83 7.16 -19.02
N LEU A 222 -12.97 6.51 -18.76
CA LEU A 222 -14.15 7.16 -18.22
C LEU A 222 -14.06 7.32 -16.71
N THR A 223 -14.65 8.40 -16.21
CA THR A 223 -14.81 8.60 -14.77
C THR A 223 -15.78 7.57 -14.16
N ALA A 224 -15.66 7.33 -12.84
CA ALA A 224 -16.59 6.46 -12.13
C ALA A 224 -18.06 6.92 -12.28
N ALA A 225 -18.31 8.22 -12.38
CA ALA A 225 -19.65 8.77 -12.62
C ALA A 225 -20.19 8.38 -13.99
N GLU A 226 -19.39 8.52 -15.04
CA GLU A 226 -19.79 8.13 -16.40
C GLU A 226 -20.02 6.62 -16.52
N LEU A 227 -19.16 5.79 -15.90
CA LEU A 227 -19.38 4.34 -15.87
C LEU A 227 -20.68 3.98 -15.16
N ARG A 228 -20.99 4.61 -14.01
CA ARG A 228 -22.25 4.43 -13.30
C ARG A 228 -23.45 4.81 -14.18
N GLU A 229 -23.39 5.93 -14.90
CA GLU A 229 -24.46 6.39 -15.78
C GLU A 229 -24.71 5.41 -16.94
N ARG A 230 -23.65 4.86 -17.53
CA ARG A 230 -23.75 3.87 -18.64
C ARG A 230 -24.48 2.59 -18.27
N VAL A 231 -24.46 2.18 -17.00
CA VAL A 231 -25.17 1.00 -16.50
C VAL A 231 -26.54 1.34 -15.88
N THR A 232 -26.99 2.60 -16.02
CA THR A 232 -28.22 3.11 -15.40
C THR A 232 -29.25 3.50 -16.47
N SER A 233 -30.09 2.56 -16.88
CA SER A 233 -31.21 2.87 -17.78
C SER A 233 -32.35 3.60 -17.05
N PRO A 234 -33.01 4.56 -17.70
CA PRO A 234 -34.17 5.26 -17.11
C PRO A 234 -35.26 4.27 -16.64
N LYS A 235 -35.72 4.44 -15.39
CA LYS A 235 -36.73 3.55 -14.77
C LYS A 235 -36.30 2.07 -14.63
N GLY A 236 -35.01 1.77 -14.81
CA GLY A 236 -34.47 0.42 -14.64
C GLY A 236 -34.19 0.07 -13.18
N THR A 237 -33.82 -1.18 -12.93
CA THR A 237 -33.49 -1.70 -11.60
C THR A 237 -32.33 -0.93 -10.97
N THR A 238 -31.29 -0.61 -11.77
CA THR A 238 -30.14 0.18 -11.31
C THR A 238 -30.56 1.58 -10.87
N ALA A 239 -31.46 2.25 -11.59
CA ALA A 239 -31.95 3.59 -11.23
C ALA A 239 -32.66 3.56 -9.88
N ALA A 240 -33.55 2.57 -9.65
CA ALA A 240 -34.25 2.41 -8.37
C ALA A 240 -33.29 2.15 -7.19
N ALA A 241 -32.27 1.32 -7.39
CA ALA A 241 -31.26 1.08 -6.36
C ALA A 241 -30.41 2.34 -6.06
N LEU A 242 -30.00 3.08 -7.09
CA LEU A 242 -29.22 4.31 -6.94
C LEU A 242 -30.00 5.43 -6.27
N GLU A 243 -31.32 5.50 -6.41
CA GLU A 243 -32.17 6.46 -5.67
C GLU A 243 -32.01 6.28 -4.17
N ILE A 244 -31.94 5.04 -3.68
CA ILE A 244 -31.70 4.74 -2.26
C ILE A 244 -30.24 5.03 -1.89
N LEU A 245 -29.26 4.49 -2.68
CA LEU A 245 -27.85 4.57 -2.36
C LEU A 245 -27.31 6.01 -2.39
N MET A 246 -27.88 6.87 -3.24
CA MET A 246 -27.50 8.28 -3.36
C MET A 246 -28.40 9.23 -2.55
N GLY A 247 -29.45 8.71 -1.93
CA GLY A 247 -30.41 9.46 -1.12
C GLY A 247 -29.79 9.96 0.19
N LYS A 248 -30.61 10.61 1.01
CA LYS A 248 -30.22 11.11 2.34
C LYS A 248 -29.73 9.95 3.22
N GLY A 249 -28.53 10.09 3.80
CA GLY A 249 -27.89 9.04 4.61
C GLY A 249 -27.27 7.91 3.77
N GLY A 250 -27.30 7.99 2.45
CA GLY A 250 -26.72 7.02 1.54
C GLY A 250 -25.18 7.08 1.44
N PHE A 251 -24.64 6.40 0.46
CA PHE A 251 -23.19 6.26 0.27
C PHE A 251 -22.39 7.55 0.33
N PRO A 252 -22.79 8.65 -0.33
CA PRO A 252 -21.97 9.86 -0.32
C PRO A 252 -21.76 10.42 1.10
N GLU A 253 -22.83 10.39 1.91
CA GLU A 253 -22.76 10.87 3.30
C GLU A 253 -22.05 9.88 4.21
N LEU A 254 -22.35 8.58 4.07
CA LEU A 254 -21.75 7.51 4.86
C LEU A 254 -20.24 7.43 4.65
N LEU A 255 -19.78 7.41 3.38
CA LEU A 255 -18.36 7.36 3.06
C LEU A 255 -17.60 8.60 3.51
N ARG A 256 -18.19 9.80 3.37
CA ARG A 256 -17.56 11.02 3.88
C ARG A 256 -17.30 10.93 5.38
N ARG A 257 -18.27 10.43 6.16
CA ARG A 257 -18.15 10.25 7.62
C ARG A 257 -17.12 9.15 7.96
N ALA A 258 -17.13 8.05 7.24
CA ALA A 258 -16.19 6.94 7.46
C ALA A 258 -14.75 7.35 7.17
N VAL A 259 -14.50 8.00 6.03
CA VAL A 259 -13.17 8.51 5.63
C VAL A 259 -12.69 9.59 6.62
N ALA A 260 -13.56 10.49 7.05
CA ALA A 260 -13.21 11.51 8.05
C ALA A 260 -12.77 10.87 9.38
N ALA A 261 -13.49 9.85 9.86
CA ALA A 261 -13.14 9.11 11.08
C ALA A 261 -11.79 8.37 10.93
N ALA A 262 -11.54 7.75 9.78
CA ALA A 262 -10.29 7.08 9.48
C ALA A 262 -9.11 8.07 9.44
N ALA A 263 -9.26 9.21 8.77
CA ALA A 263 -8.24 10.27 8.72
C ALA A 263 -7.95 10.86 10.11
N GLU A 264 -8.97 11.08 10.93
CA GLU A 264 -8.79 11.52 12.32
C GLU A 264 -8.01 10.48 13.14
N ARG A 265 -8.33 9.19 12.97
CA ARG A 265 -7.59 8.13 13.64
C ARG A 265 -6.14 8.06 13.17
N SER A 266 -5.87 8.24 11.89
CA SER A 266 -4.51 8.31 11.33
C SER A 266 -3.69 9.43 11.97
N ARG A 267 -4.25 10.63 12.06
CA ARG A 267 -3.59 11.76 12.76
C ARG A 267 -3.24 11.46 14.22
N LYS A 268 -4.15 10.81 14.95
CA LYS A 268 -3.91 10.39 16.34
C LYS A 268 -2.85 9.30 16.50
N LEU A 269 -2.55 8.56 15.45
CA LEU A 269 -1.46 7.56 15.44
C LEU A 269 -0.12 8.17 15.05
N SER A 270 -0.13 9.33 14.41
CA SER A 270 1.07 10.06 13.99
C SER A 270 1.55 11.08 15.03
N SER A 271 0.73 11.40 16.03
CA SER A 271 1.06 12.24 17.21
C SER A 271 1.61 11.37 18.33
#